data_e64c3c8d3f72affd486a3d48d5079d94
#
_entry.id   e64c3c8d3f72affd486a3d48d5079d94
#
_cell.length_a   1.000
_cell.length_b   1.000
_cell.length_c   1.000
_cell.angle_alpha   90.00
_cell.angle_beta   90.00
_cell.angle_gamma   90.00
#
_symmetry.space_group_name_H-M   'P 1'
#
loop_
_entity.id
_entity.type
_entity.pdbx_description
1 polymer ?
#
loop_
_entity_poly.entity_id
_entity_poly.type
_entity_poly.pdbx_seq_one_letter_code
_entity_poly.pdbx_strand_id
1 'polypeptide(L)'
;MKYSDYRKNIKAGDVIATSHRAKWYKSWYDLKISVVRAVTQSEYSHVGLVVNWGERLMVLEAVEPFVRIYPLSNIVNEVGEFYHVPMPFKIDLTGSGAFDYALGKVGQSYSQIDAMRSVFTRLKDDAKWECAEYVQAFLKVAGVDITDGIKSTPTDVVLALMRLGAGCILV
;
A
#
# COMPACT_ATOMS: atom_id res chain seq x y z
N MET A 1 -18.03 6.39 -8.39
CA MET A 1 -18.97 6.01 -7.29
C MET A 1 -18.62 6.87 -6.07
N LYS A 2 -19.59 7.22 -5.20
CA LYS A 2 -19.25 7.99 -4.00
C LYS A 2 -18.68 7.04 -2.95
N TYR A 3 -17.57 7.40 -2.31
CA TYR A 3 -16.94 6.62 -1.25
C TYR A 3 -17.90 6.27 -0.10
N SER A 4 -18.77 7.23 0.30
CA SER A 4 -19.77 7.01 1.36
C SER A 4 -20.65 5.77 1.11
N ASP A 5 -21.02 5.56 -0.15
CA ASP A 5 -21.90 4.45 -0.55
C ASP A 5 -21.14 3.14 -0.70
N TYR A 6 -19.86 3.25 -1.07
CA TYR A 6 -18.99 2.12 -1.32
C TYR A 6 -18.29 1.56 -0.06
N ARG A 7 -18.06 2.41 0.95
CA ARG A 7 -17.29 2.12 2.16
C ARG A 7 -17.64 0.77 2.82
N LYS A 8 -18.91 0.37 2.80
CA LYS A 8 -19.39 -0.89 3.38
C LYS A 8 -18.80 -2.15 2.73
N ASN A 9 -18.26 -2.03 1.52
CA ASN A 9 -17.64 -3.13 0.78
C ASN A 9 -16.16 -3.31 1.14
N ILE A 10 -15.55 -2.32 1.80
CA ILE A 10 -14.13 -2.34 2.16
C ILE A 10 -13.99 -2.99 3.52
N LYS A 11 -13.07 -3.95 3.65
CA LYS A 11 -12.84 -4.74 4.86
C LYS A 11 -11.38 -4.67 5.31
N ALA A 12 -11.15 -4.95 6.59
CA ALA A 12 -9.80 -5.15 7.08
C ALA A 12 -9.12 -6.33 6.36
N GLY A 13 -7.88 -6.15 5.98
CA GLY A 13 -7.10 -7.05 5.15
C GLY A 13 -7.11 -6.70 3.66
N ASP A 14 -8.06 -5.89 3.20
CA ASP A 14 -8.04 -5.41 1.83
C ASP A 14 -6.86 -4.45 1.59
N VAL A 15 -6.43 -4.36 0.35
CA VAL A 15 -5.41 -3.41 -0.08
C VAL A 15 -6.08 -2.23 -0.78
N ILE A 16 -5.51 -1.07 -0.62
CA ILE A 16 -5.86 0.10 -1.42
C ILE A 16 -4.69 0.47 -2.31
N ALA A 17 -5.01 0.99 -3.49
CA ALA A 17 -4.03 1.64 -4.34
C ALA A 17 -4.53 3.05 -4.70
N THR A 18 -3.61 3.98 -4.85
CA THR A 18 -3.96 5.33 -5.25
C THR A 18 -3.14 5.76 -6.46
N SER A 19 -3.76 6.52 -7.33
CA SER A 19 -3.08 7.16 -8.45
C SER A 19 -3.16 8.66 -8.27
N HIS A 20 -2.02 9.27 -7.98
CA HIS A 20 -1.95 10.72 -7.92
C HIS A 20 -1.95 11.27 -9.35
N ARG A 21 -3.03 11.93 -9.75
CA ARG A 21 -3.03 12.71 -10.99
C ARG A 21 -2.20 13.97 -10.77
N ALA A 22 -0.88 13.82 -10.88
CA ALA A 22 0.03 14.95 -10.84
C ALA A 22 -0.39 15.97 -11.91
N LYS A 23 -0.86 17.12 -11.48
CA LYS A 23 -0.98 18.28 -12.36
C LYS A 23 0.43 18.81 -12.55
N TRP A 24 1.07 18.41 -13.63
CA TRP A 24 2.47 18.56 -14.05
C TRP A 24 3.19 19.87 -13.73
N TYR A 25 2.53 20.87 -13.27
CA TYR A 25 3.05 22.22 -13.19
C TYR A 25 2.80 22.93 -11.86
N LYS A 26 2.33 22.24 -10.83
CA LYS A 26 1.98 22.93 -9.57
C LYS A 26 2.97 22.73 -8.43
N SER A 27 3.82 21.70 -8.46
CA SER A 27 4.73 21.40 -7.36
C SER A 27 5.93 20.58 -7.83
N TRP A 28 7.09 20.79 -7.20
CA TRP A 28 8.29 19.94 -7.38
C TRP A 28 8.02 18.49 -7.01
N TYR A 29 7.09 18.25 -6.11
CA TYR A 29 6.61 16.94 -5.72
C TYR A 29 5.86 16.24 -6.87
N ASP A 30 4.97 16.95 -7.57
CA ASP A 30 4.24 16.44 -8.73
C ASP A 30 5.19 16.05 -9.87
N LEU A 31 6.27 16.82 -10.07
CA LEU A 31 7.29 16.50 -11.07
C LEU A 31 8.02 15.19 -10.71
N LYS A 32 8.40 14.99 -9.44
CA LYS A 32 9.02 13.74 -8.99
C LYS A 32 8.11 12.54 -9.24
N ILE A 33 6.83 12.61 -8.89
CA ILE A 33 5.86 11.53 -9.10
C ILE A 33 5.70 11.25 -10.61
N SER A 34 5.61 12.28 -11.44
CA SER A 34 5.47 12.11 -12.90
C SER A 34 6.68 11.42 -13.52
N VAL A 35 7.89 11.79 -13.09
CA VAL A 35 9.14 11.14 -13.54
C VAL A 35 9.19 9.69 -13.09
N VAL A 36 8.82 9.41 -11.82
CA VAL A 36 8.80 8.04 -11.30
C VAL A 36 7.81 7.17 -12.09
N ARG A 37 6.61 7.67 -12.35
CA ARG A 37 5.61 6.93 -13.14
C ARG A 37 6.07 6.66 -14.57
N ALA A 38 6.71 7.64 -15.20
CA ALA A 38 7.24 7.49 -16.57
C ALA A 38 8.38 6.46 -16.66
N VAL A 39 9.25 6.43 -15.63
CA VAL A 39 10.40 5.49 -15.58
C VAL A 39 9.96 4.09 -15.18
N THR A 40 8.97 3.97 -14.26
CA THR A 40 8.55 2.68 -13.71
C THR A 40 7.36 2.07 -14.43
N GLN A 41 6.72 2.82 -15.34
CA GLN A 41 5.46 2.45 -15.99
C GLN A 41 4.36 2.05 -14.97
N SER A 42 4.47 2.55 -13.72
CA SER A 42 3.54 2.21 -12.66
C SER A 42 2.22 2.97 -12.83
N GLU A 43 1.13 2.25 -12.91
CA GLU A 43 -0.22 2.81 -12.98
C GLU A 43 -0.63 3.44 -11.64
N TYR A 44 -0.16 2.85 -10.53
CA TYR A 44 -0.43 3.31 -9.18
C TYR A 44 0.79 3.99 -8.56
N SER A 45 0.57 5.04 -7.78
CA SER A 45 1.63 5.80 -7.11
C SER A 45 1.86 5.34 -5.67
N HIS A 46 0.89 4.67 -5.06
CA HIS A 46 0.94 4.26 -3.67
C HIS A 46 0.02 3.07 -3.40
N VAL A 47 0.37 2.26 -2.40
CA VAL A 47 -0.46 1.17 -1.86
C VAL A 47 -0.44 1.20 -0.33
N GLY A 48 -1.53 0.75 0.26
CA GLY A 48 -1.67 0.63 1.70
C GLY A 48 -2.61 -0.50 2.09
N LEU A 49 -2.57 -0.89 3.35
CA LEU A 49 -3.36 -1.97 3.90
C LEU A 49 -4.51 -1.44 4.73
N VAL A 50 -5.72 -1.91 4.48
CA VAL A 50 -6.89 -1.55 5.27
C VAL A 50 -6.92 -2.34 6.58
N VAL A 51 -7.15 -1.64 7.68
CA VAL A 51 -7.33 -2.24 9.01
C VAL A 51 -8.51 -1.58 9.72
N ASN A 52 -9.08 -2.28 10.69
CA ASN A 52 -10.09 -1.70 11.57
C ASN A 52 -9.44 -1.13 12.83
N TRP A 53 -9.88 0.07 13.23
CA TRP A 53 -9.60 0.65 14.53
C TRP A 53 -10.94 0.98 15.21
N GLY A 54 -11.44 0.08 16.00
CA GLY A 54 -12.85 0.09 16.40
C GLY A 54 -13.76 -0.01 15.16
N GLU A 55 -14.67 0.93 15.01
CA GLU A 55 -15.59 1.00 13.86
C GLU A 55 -15.04 1.79 12.67
N ARG A 56 -13.81 2.30 12.78
CA ARG A 56 -13.19 3.10 11.71
C ARG A 56 -12.32 2.25 10.82
N LEU A 57 -12.44 2.49 9.51
CA LEU A 57 -11.47 1.99 8.54
C LEU A 57 -10.26 2.93 8.54
N MET A 58 -9.11 2.34 8.81
CA MET A 58 -7.81 2.99 8.78
C MET A 58 -6.95 2.31 7.72
N VAL A 59 -5.88 2.98 7.33
CA VAL A 59 -4.87 2.44 6.42
C VAL A 59 -3.53 2.44 7.14
N LEU A 60 -2.88 1.30 7.13
CA LEU A 60 -1.47 1.17 7.46
C LEU A 60 -0.68 1.35 6.17
N GLU A 61 0.20 2.34 6.15
CA GLU A 61 0.94 2.71 4.96
C GLU A 61 2.35 3.24 5.29
N ALA A 62 3.29 2.94 4.42
CA ALA A 62 4.61 3.56 4.46
C ALA A 62 4.61 4.75 3.51
N VAL A 63 4.68 5.94 4.07
CA VAL A 63 4.71 7.22 3.35
C VAL A 63 5.76 8.12 3.98
N GLU A 64 6.49 8.88 3.16
CA GLU A 64 7.53 9.77 3.70
C GLU A 64 6.93 10.77 4.70
N PRO A 65 7.50 10.95 5.89
CA PRO A 65 8.77 10.33 6.36
C PRO A 65 8.62 9.10 7.26
N PHE A 66 7.41 8.58 7.51
CA PHE A 66 7.17 7.50 8.48
C PHE A 66 6.16 6.47 7.97
N VAL A 67 6.22 5.27 8.55
CA VAL A 67 5.07 4.36 8.57
C VAL A 67 4.01 4.94 9.48
N ARG A 68 2.77 5.00 8.99
CA ARG A 68 1.66 5.58 9.74
C ARG A 68 0.39 4.74 9.65
N ILE A 69 -0.49 4.96 10.59
CA ILE A 69 -1.90 4.58 10.52
C ILE A 69 -2.73 5.84 10.26
N TYR A 70 -3.55 5.82 9.21
CA TYR A 70 -4.25 7.02 8.77
C TYR A 70 -5.71 6.72 8.40
N PRO A 71 -6.68 7.62 8.68
CA PRO A 71 -8.08 7.38 8.33
C PRO A 71 -8.26 7.22 6.81
N LEU A 72 -8.90 6.12 6.41
CA LEU A 72 -9.18 5.86 5.00
C LEU A 72 -9.97 7.00 4.33
N SER A 73 -10.93 7.59 5.06
CA SER A 73 -11.70 8.75 4.56
C SER A 73 -10.84 9.95 4.18
N ASN A 74 -9.74 10.17 4.91
CA ASN A 74 -8.83 11.27 4.60
C ASN A 74 -8.05 10.97 3.33
N ILE A 75 -7.54 9.74 3.18
CA ILE A 75 -6.85 9.32 1.96
C ILE A 75 -7.73 9.56 0.73
N VAL A 76 -8.98 9.10 0.77
CA VAL A 76 -9.93 9.29 -0.34
C VAL A 76 -10.14 10.76 -0.70
N ASN A 77 -10.13 11.66 0.28
CA ASN A 77 -10.29 13.08 0.05
C ASN A 77 -9.02 13.78 -0.48
N GLU A 78 -7.84 13.20 -0.21
CA GLU A 78 -6.53 13.79 -0.54
C GLU A 78 -5.98 13.32 -1.88
N VAL A 79 -6.37 12.11 -2.34
CA VAL A 79 -5.83 11.50 -3.56
C VAL A 79 -6.70 11.79 -4.79
N GLY A 80 -6.10 11.68 -5.97
CA GLY A 80 -6.81 11.91 -7.23
C GLY A 80 -7.68 10.74 -7.66
N GLU A 81 -7.19 9.53 -7.54
CA GLU A 81 -7.90 8.29 -7.85
C GLU A 81 -7.63 7.27 -6.75
N PHE A 82 -8.70 6.67 -6.28
CA PHE A 82 -8.67 5.66 -5.23
C PHE A 82 -9.20 4.33 -5.77
N TYR A 83 -8.39 3.29 -5.61
CA TYR A 83 -8.72 1.93 -6.03
C TYR A 83 -8.79 1.02 -4.81
N HIS A 84 -9.85 0.26 -4.72
CA HIS A 84 -10.02 -0.80 -3.74
C HIS A 84 -9.64 -2.14 -4.38
N VAL A 85 -8.76 -2.87 -3.72
CA VAL A 85 -8.31 -4.21 -4.10
C VAL A 85 -8.78 -5.19 -3.03
N PRO A 86 -10.02 -5.71 -3.16
CA PRO A 86 -10.56 -6.65 -2.18
C PRO A 86 -9.78 -7.95 -2.22
N MET A 87 -9.36 -8.43 -1.05
CA MET A 87 -8.68 -9.72 -0.95
C MET A 87 -9.64 -10.86 -1.33
N PRO A 88 -9.21 -11.79 -2.20
CA PRO A 88 -10.08 -12.87 -2.68
C PRO A 88 -10.32 -13.96 -1.62
N PHE A 89 -9.61 -13.90 -0.50
CA PHE A 89 -9.72 -14.81 0.63
C PHE A 89 -9.60 -14.05 1.94
N LYS A 90 -10.10 -14.65 3.01
CA LYS A 90 -10.01 -14.05 4.34
C LYS A 90 -8.60 -14.20 4.90
N ILE A 91 -7.98 -13.09 5.26
CA ILE A 91 -6.71 -13.06 5.98
C ILE A 91 -7.00 -13.07 7.49
N ASP A 92 -6.37 -13.97 8.20
CA ASP A 92 -6.37 -13.93 9.66
C ASP A 92 -5.32 -12.93 10.15
N LEU A 93 -5.75 -11.69 10.30
CA LEU A 93 -4.88 -10.59 10.69
C LEU A 93 -4.33 -10.73 12.11
N THR A 94 -5.11 -11.36 13.00
CA THR A 94 -4.77 -11.49 14.43
C THR A 94 -3.97 -12.76 14.70
N GLY A 95 -4.47 -13.91 14.25
CA GLY A 95 -3.83 -15.19 14.51
C GLY A 95 -2.50 -15.38 13.79
N SER A 96 -2.30 -14.73 12.64
CA SER A 96 -1.02 -14.73 11.93
C SER A 96 0.06 -13.83 12.58
N GLY A 97 -0.31 -12.91 13.48
CA GLY A 97 0.57 -11.87 14.00
C GLY A 97 0.86 -10.74 12.99
N ALA A 98 0.23 -10.76 11.83
CA ALA A 98 0.49 -9.79 10.76
C ALA A 98 0.09 -8.36 11.18
N PHE A 99 -1.01 -8.23 11.92
CA PHE A 99 -1.46 -6.94 12.43
C PHE A 99 -0.46 -6.34 13.42
N ASP A 100 0.02 -7.14 14.38
CA ASP A 100 1.01 -6.71 15.38
C ASP A 100 2.35 -6.37 14.70
N TYR A 101 2.75 -7.16 13.70
CA TYR A 101 3.92 -6.86 12.89
C TYR A 101 3.80 -5.50 12.22
N ALA A 102 2.68 -5.22 11.56
CA ALA A 102 2.47 -3.96 10.84
C ALA A 102 2.39 -2.77 11.80
N LEU A 103 1.66 -2.90 12.91
CA LEU A 103 1.57 -1.86 13.95
C LEU A 103 2.92 -1.57 14.59
N GLY A 104 3.74 -2.59 14.82
CA GLY A 104 5.09 -2.43 15.39
C GLY A 104 6.03 -1.60 14.52
N LYS A 105 5.66 -1.31 13.26
CA LYS A 105 6.41 -0.45 12.35
C LYS A 105 5.93 0.99 12.34
N VAL A 106 4.76 1.28 12.90
CA VAL A 106 4.24 2.65 12.94
C VAL A 106 5.20 3.57 13.71
N GLY A 107 5.49 4.73 13.13
CA GLY A 107 6.46 5.70 13.64
C GLY A 107 7.91 5.42 13.23
N GLN A 108 8.21 4.27 12.63
CA GLN A 108 9.54 4.03 12.08
C GLN A 108 9.76 4.92 10.86
N SER A 109 10.97 5.53 10.81
CA SER A 109 11.36 6.32 9.66
C SER A 109 11.58 5.43 8.44
N TYR A 110 11.45 6.00 7.30
CA TYR A 110 11.66 5.38 6.01
C TYR A 110 13.01 4.65 5.91
N SER A 111 14.08 5.24 6.46
CA SER A 111 15.43 4.65 6.50
C SER A 111 15.56 3.43 7.41
N GLN A 112 14.67 3.26 8.39
CA GLN A 112 14.68 2.11 9.30
C GLN A 112 13.99 0.87 8.68
N ILE A 113 13.14 1.07 7.69
CA ILE A 113 12.59 -0.01 6.88
C ILE A 113 13.71 -0.66 6.05
N ASP A 114 14.66 0.13 5.55
CA ASP A 114 15.84 -0.38 4.83
C ASP A 114 16.71 -1.31 5.69
N ALA A 115 16.84 -1.06 6.99
CA ALA A 115 17.58 -1.95 7.91
C ALA A 115 16.90 -3.32 8.07
N MET A 116 15.59 -3.42 7.86
CA MET A 116 14.87 -4.69 7.87
C MET A 116 15.01 -5.46 6.54
N ARG A 117 15.33 -4.78 5.45
CA ARG A 117 15.68 -5.39 4.16
C ARG A 117 16.85 -6.35 4.26
N SER A 118 17.80 -6.11 5.15
CA SER A 118 18.97 -6.98 5.33
C SER A 118 18.60 -8.41 5.73
N VAL A 119 17.44 -8.63 6.32
CA VAL A 119 16.92 -9.96 6.67
C VAL A 119 16.31 -10.68 5.46
N PHE A 120 15.88 -9.93 4.44
CA PHE A 120 15.20 -10.47 3.25
C PHE A 120 16.00 -10.36 1.95
N THR A 121 17.28 -9.99 2.06
CA THR A 121 18.36 -10.02 1.04
C THR A 121 18.01 -9.71 -0.42
N ARG A 122 18.77 -8.77 -0.98
CA ARG A 122 19.05 -8.48 -2.39
C ARG A 122 18.34 -7.33 -3.08
N LEU A 123 17.77 -6.37 -2.39
CA LEU A 123 17.31 -5.16 -3.06
C LEU A 123 18.12 -3.96 -2.56
N LYS A 124 19.18 -3.61 -3.30
CA LYS A 124 19.93 -2.37 -3.16
C LYS A 124 19.16 -1.23 -3.82
N ASP A 125 19.14 -0.11 -3.11
CA ASP A 125 18.90 1.26 -3.58
C ASP A 125 17.61 1.54 -4.33
N ASP A 126 16.64 2.12 -3.62
CA ASP A 126 16.03 3.44 -3.87
C ASP A 126 14.83 3.68 -2.95
N ALA A 127 14.84 4.81 -2.25
CA ALA A 127 13.83 5.29 -1.31
C ALA A 127 12.37 5.42 -1.88
N LYS A 128 12.11 4.90 -3.06
CA LYS A 128 10.87 5.10 -3.83
C LYS A 128 9.87 3.94 -3.77
N TRP A 129 10.25 2.80 -3.16
CA TRP A 129 9.50 1.55 -3.27
C TRP A 129 8.91 1.06 -1.95
N GLU A 130 8.98 1.83 -0.88
CA GLU A 130 8.72 1.38 0.47
C GLU A 130 7.26 1.04 0.77
N CYS A 131 6.28 1.70 0.14
CA CYS A 131 4.88 1.36 0.35
C CYS A 131 4.53 -0.06 -0.15
N ALA A 132 5.06 -0.44 -1.31
CA ALA A 132 4.85 -1.76 -1.88
C ALA A 132 5.52 -2.85 -1.02
N GLU A 133 6.75 -2.60 -0.59
CA GLU A 133 7.49 -3.52 0.27
C GLU A 133 6.85 -3.70 1.65
N TYR A 134 6.33 -2.62 2.23
CA TYR A 134 5.61 -2.71 3.49
C TYR A 134 4.36 -3.60 3.40
N VAL A 135 3.56 -3.40 2.35
CA VAL A 135 2.38 -4.24 2.09
C VAL A 135 2.77 -5.69 1.82
N GLN A 136 3.84 -5.93 1.05
CA GLN A 136 4.34 -7.29 0.79
C GLN A 136 4.83 -7.98 2.05
N ALA A 137 5.63 -7.30 2.87
CA ALA A 137 6.13 -7.85 4.13
C ALA A 137 4.97 -8.23 5.07
N PHE A 138 3.94 -7.37 5.15
CA PHE A 138 2.73 -7.68 5.88
C PHE A 138 2.03 -8.93 5.33
N LEU A 139 1.77 -8.98 4.02
CA LEU A 139 1.10 -10.11 3.38
C LEU A 139 1.86 -11.41 3.58
N LYS A 140 3.20 -11.37 3.53
CA LYS A 140 4.03 -12.53 3.80
C LYS A 140 3.89 -13.04 5.23
N VAL A 141 3.85 -12.16 6.23
CA VAL A 141 3.57 -12.56 7.63
C VAL A 141 2.16 -13.12 7.76
N ALA A 142 1.21 -12.61 6.98
CA ALA A 142 -0.15 -13.13 6.91
C ALA A 142 -0.28 -14.46 6.13
N GLY A 143 0.82 -15.03 5.66
CA GLY A 143 0.84 -16.29 4.90
C GLY A 143 0.57 -16.14 3.40
N VAL A 144 0.54 -14.91 2.89
CA VAL A 144 0.32 -14.59 1.47
C VAL A 144 1.61 -14.10 0.85
N ASP A 145 2.36 -14.98 0.19
CA ASP A 145 3.58 -14.59 -0.51
C ASP A 145 3.25 -14.16 -1.95
N ILE A 146 3.45 -12.87 -2.21
CA ILE A 146 3.30 -12.27 -3.54
C ILE A 146 4.65 -11.82 -4.13
N THR A 147 5.75 -12.23 -3.51
CA THR A 147 7.10 -11.84 -3.92
C THR A 147 7.67 -12.81 -4.93
N ASP A 148 7.70 -12.42 -6.20
CA ASP A 148 8.43 -13.16 -7.25
C ASP A 148 9.94 -12.83 -7.26
N GLY A 149 10.48 -12.28 -6.16
CA GLY A 149 11.89 -11.91 -6.04
C GLY A 149 12.30 -10.64 -6.81
N ILE A 150 11.34 -9.91 -7.33
CA ILE A 150 11.54 -8.68 -8.13
C ILE A 150 11.23 -7.44 -7.26
N LYS A 151 11.93 -6.35 -7.51
CA LYS A 151 11.58 -5.03 -6.95
C LYS A 151 10.10 -4.74 -7.21
N SER A 152 9.32 -4.60 -6.16
CA SER A 152 7.88 -4.45 -6.29
C SER A 152 7.48 -3.00 -6.31
N THR A 153 6.80 -2.64 -7.38
CA THR A 153 6.08 -1.38 -7.50
C THR A 153 4.68 -1.51 -6.88
N PRO A 154 3.98 -0.41 -6.57
CA PRO A 154 2.56 -0.46 -6.26
C PRO A 154 1.74 -1.24 -7.30
N THR A 155 2.07 -1.10 -8.58
CA THR A 155 1.43 -1.85 -9.66
C THR A 155 1.70 -3.34 -9.57
N ASP A 156 2.92 -3.75 -9.25
CA ASP A 156 3.26 -5.18 -9.10
C ASP A 156 2.47 -5.82 -7.96
N VAL A 157 2.30 -5.11 -6.84
CA VAL A 157 1.46 -5.58 -5.72
C VAL A 157 0.03 -5.80 -6.18
N VAL A 158 -0.57 -4.83 -6.87
CA VAL A 158 -1.96 -4.94 -7.37
C VAL A 158 -2.08 -6.10 -8.36
N LEU A 159 -1.15 -6.20 -9.33
CA LEU A 159 -1.17 -7.27 -10.32
C LEU A 159 -0.96 -8.66 -9.70
N ALA A 160 -0.08 -8.77 -8.70
CA ALA A 160 0.12 -10.02 -7.98
C ALA A 160 -1.15 -10.46 -7.24
N LEU A 161 -1.83 -9.52 -6.57
CA LEU A 161 -3.11 -9.80 -5.92
C LEU A 161 -4.20 -10.17 -6.92
N MET A 162 -4.26 -9.50 -8.08
CA MET A 162 -5.20 -9.86 -9.15
C MET A 162 -4.95 -11.26 -9.70
N ARG A 163 -3.69 -11.70 -9.81
CA ARG A 163 -3.37 -13.11 -10.19
C ARG A 163 -3.88 -14.11 -9.17
N LEU A 164 -4.00 -13.73 -7.91
CA LEU A 164 -4.61 -14.56 -6.85
C LEU A 164 -6.15 -14.48 -6.83
N GLY A 165 -6.75 -13.72 -7.74
CA GLY A 165 -8.20 -13.57 -7.88
C GLY A 165 -8.79 -12.31 -7.26
N ALA A 166 -7.97 -11.37 -6.80
CA ALA A 166 -8.46 -10.07 -6.32
C ALA A 166 -9.09 -9.26 -7.48
N GLY A 167 -10.10 -8.47 -7.16
CA GLY A 167 -10.58 -7.40 -8.03
C GLY A 167 -9.73 -6.15 -7.90
N CYS A 168 -9.91 -5.19 -8.81
CA CYS A 168 -9.39 -3.83 -8.66
C CYS A 168 -10.50 -2.86 -9.09
N ILE A 169 -11.01 -2.08 -8.15
CA ILE A 169 -12.25 -1.32 -8.30
C ILE A 169 -11.97 0.15 -8.06
N LEU A 170 -12.18 0.99 -9.07
CA LEU A 170 -12.13 2.45 -8.94
C LEU A 170 -13.36 2.94 -8.15
N VAL A 171 -13.15 3.64 -7.06
CA VAL A 171 -14.19 4.13 -6.15
C VAL A 171 -14.46 5.63 -6.31
#